data_fdc23ef3aceaed7359cf99ca35ac6850
#
_entry.id   fdc23ef3aceaed7359cf99ca35ac6850
#
_cell.length_a   1.000
_cell.length_b   1.000
_cell.length_c   1.000
_cell.angle_alpha   90.00
_cell.angle_beta   90.00
_cell.angle_gamma   90.00
#
_symmetry.space_group_name_H-M   'P 1'
#
loop_
_entity.id
_entity.type
_entity.pdbx_description
1 polymer ?
#
loop_
_entity_poly.entity_id
_entity_poly.type
_entity_poly.pdbx_seq_one_letter_code
_entity_poly.pdbx_strand_id
1 'polypeptide(L)'
;MKSYHEPAREIPVTAETDVLVVGGGPAGFCAALSAAREGTKTMLVEQAGDLGGVSTTGLMSHWTGMTKGGMFQEIIDQTTVAYTPVDHPYYPLINHEYLKTWMLETLLNAGVRLRLYTHAVDVVMDGTRIRGIVTESKDGRHAIFSKLVMDCSGDGDIAARAGAEYVLGRETDGMMQPMTLMLQLGGVDRSRITYVTEFEKDWLLPQGSLQALAREHLSAPMGHVLIYPTVYPGCVILNMTNGTLVDGTKAEDLTKAQALCRRQIKQIVGFLKDYVPGFENAYPIKTASSIGVRETRHFIGEKIITEQDIAQARVFDDWAVANLHFNFDVHGLTGAGMDATGQQDAFDQKKGYTTQKVCQCAART
;
A
#
# COMPACT_ATOMS: atom_id res chain seq x y z
N MET A 1 26.97 6.65 19.73
CA MET A 1 27.29 6.51 18.30
C MET A 1 28.36 7.52 17.92
N LYS A 2 29.29 7.16 17.00
CA LYS A 2 30.18 8.15 16.39
C LYS A 2 29.35 9.02 15.45
N SER A 3 29.55 10.33 15.46
CA SER A 3 28.91 11.27 14.54
C SER A 3 29.94 11.74 13.50
N TYR A 4 29.45 12.05 12.30
CA TYR A 4 30.19 12.73 11.25
C TYR A 4 29.57 14.12 11.08
N HIS A 5 30.43 15.13 11.03
CA HIS A 5 30.00 16.50 10.76
C HIS A 5 29.96 16.70 9.24
N GLU A 6 28.77 16.80 8.65
CA GLU A 6 28.61 17.18 7.24
C GLU A 6 28.85 18.69 7.12
N PRO A 7 29.82 19.11 6.25
CA PRO A 7 30.08 20.53 6.05
C PRO A 7 28.85 21.25 5.48
N ALA A 8 28.61 22.47 5.93
CA ALA A 8 27.59 23.32 5.34
C ALA A 8 27.88 23.54 3.85
N ARG A 9 26.84 23.43 3.01
CA ARG A 9 26.94 23.59 1.55
C ARG A 9 25.70 24.27 1.00
N GLU A 10 25.86 25.01 -0.08
CA GLU A 10 24.75 25.44 -0.91
C GLU A 10 24.33 24.31 -1.85
N ILE A 11 23.03 24.13 -2.05
CA ILE A 11 22.46 23.17 -2.96
C ILE A 11 21.65 23.88 -4.05
N PRO A 12 21.71 23.42 -5.32
CA PRO A 12 20.95 24.03 -6.40
C PRO A 12 19.44 23.94 -6.18
N VAL A 13 18.73 25.01 -6.48
CA VAL A 13 17.26 25.01 -6.60
C VAL A 13 16.92 24.62 -8.04
N THR A 14 16.34 23.45 -8.25
CA THR A 14 16.09 22.90 -9.57
C THR A 14 14.67 23.10 -10.07
N ALA A 15 13.74 23.44 -9.18
CA ALA A 15 12.37 23.75 -9.54
C ALA A 15 11.68 24.64 -8.51
N GLU A 16 10.72 25.43 -9.03
CA GLU A 16 9.69 26.10 -8.26
C GLU A 16 8.33 25.75 -8.86
N THR A 17 7.35 25.43 -8.02
CA THR A 17 6.05 24.95 -8.44
C THR A 17 4.92 25.47 -7.52
N ASP A 18 3.66 25.36 -7.93
CA ASP A 18 2.53 25.73 -7.06
C ASP A 18 2.21 24.57 -6.11
N VAL A 19 2.15 23.34 -6.65
CA VAL A 19 1.87 22.11 -5.91
C VAL A 19 2.99 21.12 -6.14
N LEU A 20 3.56 20.62 -5.05
CA LEU A 20 4.56 19.57 -5.03
C LEU A 20 3.99 18.34 -4.33
N VAL A 21 3.94 17.21 -5.05
CA VAL A 21 3.49 15.92 -4.52
C VAL A 21 4.71 15.04 -4.30
N VAL A 22 4.85 14.49 -3.11
CA VAL A 22 5.94 13.58 -2.73
C VAL A 22 5.41 12.18 -2.57
N GLY A 23 5.84 11.27 -3.45
CA GLY A 23 5.36 9.90 -3.57
C GLY A 23 4.38 9.72 -4.73
N GLY A 24 4.67 8.75 -5.58
CA GLY A 24 3.90 8.41 -6.79
C GLY A 24 2.95 7.21 -6.63
N GLY A 25 2.59 6.85 -5.39
CA GLY A 25 1.57 5.85 -5.11
C GLY A 25 0.16 6.30 -5.53
N PRO A 26 -0.89 5.49 -5.26
CA PRO A 26 -2.26 5.85 -5.65
C PRO A 26 -2.69 7.24 -5.17
N ALA A 27 -2.36 7.59 -3.92
CA ALA A 27 -2.68 8.91 -3.36
C ALA A 27 -1.97 10.04 -4.12
N GLY A 28 -0.68 9.89 -4.37
CA GLY A 28 0.11 10.91 -5.07
C GLY A 28 -0.26 11.06 -6.53
N PHE A 29 -0.57 9.96 -7.22
CA PHE A 29 -1.12 10.00 -8.57
C PHE A 29 -2.40 10.84 -8.62
N CYS A 30 -3.36 10.53 -7.74
CA CYS A 30 -4.62 11.25 -7.67
C CYS A 30 -4.42 12.72 -7.30
N ALA A 31 -3.58 13.00 -6.32
CA ALA A 31 -3.27 14.36 -5.88
C ALA A 31 -2.66 15.20 -7.01
N ALA A 32 -1.65 14.66 -7.70
CA ALA A 32 -0.98 15.37 -8.78
C ALA A 32 -1.89 15.61 -9.99
N LEU A 33 -2.67 14.58 -10.35
CA LEU A 33 -3.62 14.70 -11.47
C LEU A 33 -4.73 15.72 -11.17
N SER A 34 -5.30 15.70 -9.95
CA SER A 34 -6.31 16.67 -9.53
C SER A 34 -5.76 18.09 -9.55
N ALA A 35 -4.59 18.31 -8.95
CA ALA A 35 -3.96 19.64 -8.93
C ALA A 35 -3.67 20.17 -10.34
N ALA A 36 -3.19 19.31 -11.24
CA ALA A 36 -2.93 19.71 -12.63
C ALA A 36 -4.22 20.05 -13.39
N ARG A 37 -5.29 19.28 -13.17
CA ARG A 37 -6.61 19.53 -13.77
C ARG A 37 -7.23 20.86 -13.32
N GLU A 38 -6.90 21.31 -12.11
CA GLU A 38 -7.25 22.66 -11.62
C GLU A 38 -6.34 23.78 -12.17
N GLY A 39 -5.46 23.45 -13.10
CA GLY A 39 -4.60 24.43 -13.79
C GLY A 39 -3.38 24.86 -12.99
N THR A 40 -3.01 24.17 -11.91
CA THR A 40 -1.83 24.53 -11.12
C THR A 40 -0.55 23.99 -11.76
N LYS A 41 0.57 24.70 -11.56
CA LYS A 41 1.90 24.20 -11.91
C LYS A 41 2.29 23.11 -10.93
N THR A 42 2.09 21.86 -11.32
CA THR A 42 2.24 20.68 -10.46
C THR A 42 3.52 19.91 -10.77
N MET A 43 4.19 19.45 -9.73
CA MET A 43 5.33 18.51 -9.82
C MET A 43 5.12 17.33 -8.89
N LEU A 44 5.50 16.12 -9.35
CA LEU A 44 5.53 14.91 -8.53
C LEU A 44 6.95 14.35 -8.47
N VAL A 45 7.40 14.00 -7.26
CA VAL A 45 8.68 13.35 -6.99
C VAL A 45 8.42 11.94 -6.47
N GLU A 46 9.09 10.93 -7.09
CA GLU A 46 8.98 9.52 -6.72
C GLU A 46 10.36 8.87 -6.65
N GLN A 47 10.60 8.10 -5.60
CA GLN A 47 11.86 7.39 -5.38
C GLN A 47 12.08 6.20 -6.33
N ALA A 48 10.99 5.56 -6.75
CA ALA A 48 11.03 4.45 -7.71
C ALA A 48 11.05 4.95 -9.17
N GLY A 49 11.28 4.03 -10.09
CA GLY A 49 11.13 4.26 -11.53
C GLY A 49 9.71 4.09 -12.04
N ASP A 50 8.82 3.54 -11.22
CA ASP A 50 7.43 3.26 -11.55
C ASP A 50 6.48 4.02 -10.63
N LEU A 51 5.37 4.47 -11.20
CA LEU A 51 4.23 5.00 -10.43
C LEU A 51 3.32 3.87 -9.93
N GLY A 52 2.43 4.18 -8.99
CA GLY A 52 1.41 3.29 -8.47
C GLY A 52 1.75 2.67 -7.11
N GLY A 53 2.98 2.80 -6.60
CA GLY A 53 3.37 2.31 -5.27
C GLY A 53 2.92 0.87 -5.02
N VAL A 54 2.18 0.62 -3.93
CA VAL A 54 1.71 -0.74 -3.58
C VAL A 54 0.85 -1.39 -4.66
N SER A 55 0.12 -0.62 -5.48
CA SER A 55 -0.70 -1.16 -6.56
C SER A 55 0.11 -1.66 -7.76
N THR A 56 1.38 -1.28 -7.87
CA THR A 56 2.28 -1.71 -8.96
C THR A 56 3.54 -2.39 -8.41
N THR A 57 4.46 -1.63 -7.78
CA THR A 57 5.71 -2.15 -7.22
C THR A 57 5.48 -3.06 -6.02
N GLY A 58 4.41 -2.84 -5.25
CA GLY A 58 3.97 -3.70 -4.15
C GLY A 58 3.18 -4.93 -4.58
N LEU A 59 2.84 -5.06 -5.86
CA LEU A 59 2.21 -6.23 -6.49
C LEU A 59 0.82 -6.58 -5.92
N MET A 60 0.00 -5.58 -5.54
CA MET A 60 -1.39 -5.83 -5.16
C MET A 60 -2.17 -6.43 -6.32
N SER A 61 -2.97 -7.46 -6.06
CA SER A 61 -3.70 -8.20 -7.07
C SER A 61 -4.93 -7.47 -7.59
N HIS A 62 -5.57 -6.67 -6.73
CA HIS A 62 -6.83 -5.99 -7.01
C HIS A 62 -6.94 -4.70 -6.18
N TRP A 63 -7.85 -3.84 -6.58
CA TRP A 63 -8.24 -2.68 -5.77
C TRP A 63 -9.16 -3.12 -4.64
N THR A 64 -8.83 -2.73 -3.43
CA THR A 64 -9.61 -2.99 -2.22
C THR A 64 -10.39 -1.76 -1.81
N GLY A 65 -11.50 -1.99 -1.09
CA GLY A 65 -12.42 -0.91 -0.73
C GLY A 65 -13.33 -0.55 -1.90
N MET A 66 -14.64 -0.61 -1.64
CA MET A 66 -15.64 -0.28 -2.66
C MET A 66 -16.07 1.17 -2.49
N THR A 67 -15.85 1.99 -3.50
CA THR A 67 -16.43 3.32 -3.64
C THR A 67 -16.96 3.49 -5.06
N LYS A 68 -17.70 4.54 -5.32
CA LYS A 68 -18.26 4.83 -6.65
C LYS A 68 -17.90 6.25 -7.07
N GLY A 69 -17.58 6.39 -8.34
CA GLY A 69 -17.29 7.68 -8.93
C GLY A 69 -15.88 8.21 -8.65
N GLY A 70 -15.65 9.45 -9.06
CA GLY A 70 -14.38 10.14 -8.87
C GLY A 70 -13.22 9.45 -9.58
N MET A 71 -12.02 9.73 -9.10
CA MET A 71 -10.78 9.18 -9.69
C MET A 71 -10.65 7.67 -9.50
N PHE A 72 -11.24 7.10 -8.45
CA PHE A 72 -11.26 5.65 -8.28
C PHE A 72 -11.97 4.96 -9.46
N GLN A 73 -13.15 5.46 -9.83
CA GLN A 73 -13.90 4.92 -10.97
C GLN A 73 -13.13 5.12 -12.28
N GLU A 74 -12.51 6.28 -12.47
CA GLU A 74 -11.69 6.55 -13.66
C GLU A 74 -10.51 5.56 -13.78
N ILE A 75 -9.80 5.30 -12.69
CA ILE A 75 -8.72 4.32 -12.66
C ILE A 75 -9.25 2.94 -13.07
N ILE A 76 -10.36 2.50 -12.48
CA ILE A 76 -10.94 1.20 -12.77
C ILE A 76 -11.38 1.11 -14.23
N ASP A 77 -12.13 2.08 -14.71
CA ASP A 77 -12.67 2.08 -16.07
C ASP A 77 -11.57 2.06 -17.13
N GLN A 78 -10.45 2.72 -16.86
CA GLN A 78 -9.32 2.77 -17.78
C GLN A 78 -8.36 1.59 -17.67
N THR A 79 -8.24 0.95 -16.51
CA THR A 79 -7.15 0.00 -16.26
C THR A 79 -7.59 -1.44 -16.03
N THR A 80 -8.88 -1.70 -15.76
CA THR A 80 -9.37 -3.05 -15.37
C THR A 80 -10.21 -3.75 -16.45
N VAL A 81 -10.76 -3.02 -17.38
CA VAL A 81 -11.88 -3.48 -18.24
C VAL A 81 -11.56 -4.66 -19.13
N ALA A 82 -10.31 -4.87 -19.51
CA ALA A 82 -9.98 -5.86 -20.55
C ALA A 82 -9.80 -7.30 -20.04
N TYR A 83 -9.66 -7.55 -18.73
CA TYR A 83 -9.12 -8.84 -18.27
C TYR A 83 -9.69 -9.35 -16.94
N THR A 84 -10.85 -8.86 -16.48
CA THR A 84 -11.46 -9.42 -15.26
C THR A 84 -11.92 -10.84 -15.55
N PRO A 85 -11.37 -11.86 -14.87
CA PRO A 85 -11.89 -13.21 -15.01
C PRO A 85 -13.36 -13.25 -14.62
N VAL A 86 -14.18 -13.95 -15.40
CA VAL A 86 -15.63 -14.06 -15.20
C VAL A 86 -15.99 -14.68 -13.85
N ASP A 87 -15.05 -15.39 -13.25
CA ASP A 87 -15.15 -16.10 -11.97
C ASP A 87 -14.91 -15.21 -10.73
N HIS A 88 -14.49 -13.94 -10.92
CA HIS A 88 -14.28 -13.00 -9.83
C HIS A 88 -14.86 -11.60 -10.11
N PRO A 89 -16.20 -11.44 -10.14
CA PRO A 89 -16.85 -10.18 -10.53
C PRO A 89 -16.75 -9.08 -9.47
N TYR A 90 -16.25 -9.37 -8.26
CA TYR A 90 -16.31 -8.44 -7.13
C TYR A 90 -15.06 -7.59 -6.91
N TYR A 91 -13.94 -7.95 -7.54
CA TYR A 91 -12.66 -7.24 -7.32
C TYR A 91 -12.08 -6.78 -8.65
N PRO A 92 -11.91 -5.46 -8.85
CA PRO A 92 -11.21 -4.94 -10.01
C PRO A 92 -9.74 -5.36 -9.97
N LEU A 93 -9.36 -6.30 -10.84
CA LEU A 93 -7.99 -6.80 -10.89
C LEU A 93 -7.03 -5.76 -11.47
N ILE A 94 -5.80 -5.75 -10.98
CA ILE A 94 -4.75 -4.84 -11.42
C ILE A 94 -3.89 -5.52 -12.49
N ASN A 95 -3.85 -4.93 -13.68
CA ASN A 95 -2.79 -5.18 -14.65
C ASN A 95 -1.64 -4.22 -14.36
N HIS A 96 -0.63 -4.70 -13.64
CA HIS A 96 0.45 -3.86 -13.11
C HIS A 96 1.20 -3.09 -14.21
N GLU A 97 1.56 -3.75 -15.30
CA GLU A 97 2.35 -3.11 -16.37
C GLU A 97 1.51 -2.09 -17.15
N TYR A 98 0.26 -2.38 -17.39
CA TYR A 98 -0.64 -1.41 -18.00
C TYR A 98 -0.89 -0.21 -17.08
N LEU A 99 -1.12 -0.46 -15.78
CA LEU A 99 -1.34 0.60 -14.80
C LEU A 99 -0.14 1.55 -14.68
N LYS A 100 1.10 1.01 -14.66
CA LYS A 100 2.33 1.84 -14.65
C LYS A 100 2.37 2.80 -15.83
N THR A 101 2.17 2.26 -17.04
CA THR A 101 2.19 3.03 -18.27
C THR A 101 1.07 4.07 -18.29
N TRP A 102 -0.14 3.67 -17.97
CA TRP A 102 -1.29 4.55 -17.96
C TRP A 102 -1.14 5.71 -16.96
N MET A 103 -0.67 5.43 -15.75
CA MET A 103 -0.42 6.48 -14.75
C MET A 103 0.63 7.48 -15.21
N LEU A 104 1.74 6.98 -15.78
CA LEU A 104 2.82 7.82 -16.29
C LEU A 104 2.32 8.75 -17.41
N GLU A 105 1.68 8.19 -18.42
CA GLU A 105 1.17 8.95 -19.57
C GLU A 105 0.08 9.94 -19.16
N THR A 106 -0.81 9.54 -18.26
CA THR A 106 -1.88 10.41 -17.77
C THR A 106 -1.33 11.65 -17.08
N LEU A 107 -0.34 11.51 -16.20
CA LEU A 107 0.28 12.66 -15.54
C LEU A 107 1.05 13.55 -16.51
N LEU A 108 1.82 12.95 -17.43
CA LEU A 108 2.55 13.72 -18.45
C LEU A 108 1.61 14.50 -19.36
N ASN A 109 0.52 13.88 -19.81
CA ASN A 109 -0.50 14.52 -20.65
C ASN A 109 -1.27 15.64 -19.92
N ALA A 110 -1.40 15.51 -18.59
CA ALA A 110 -1.96 16.59 -17.75
C ALA A 110 -0.96 17.72 -17.46
N GLY A 111 0.27 17.64 -17.95
CA GLY A 111 1.31 18.66 -17.75
C GLY A 111 2.02 18.58 -16.40
N VAL A 112 1.87 17.49 -15.66
CA VAL A 112 2.60 17.27 -14.41
C VAL A 112 4.09 17.06 -14.72
N ARG A 113 4.96 17.81 -14.06
CA ARG A 113 6.40 17.56 -14.12
C ARG A 113 6.75 16.38 -13.23
N LEU A 114 7.25 15.29 -13.80
CA LEU A 114 7.67 14.12 -13.06
C LEU A 114 9.17 14.12 -12.80
N ARG A 115 9.56 13.67 -11.60
CA ARG A 115 10.93 13.37 -11.22
C ARG A 115 10.96 12.01 -10.51
N LEU A 116 11.22 10.97 -11.29
CA LEU A 116 11.41 9.60 -10.82
C LEU A 116 12.84 9.39 -10.32
N TYR A 117 13.14 8.26 -9.66
CA TYR A 117 14.45 7.92 -9.10
C TYR A 117 15.01 9.02 -8.18
N THR A 118 14.13 9.70 -7.44
CA THR A 118 14.49 10.85 -6.63
C THR A 118 13.89 10.73 -5.24
N HIS A 119 14.74 10.66 -4.22
CA HIS A 119 14.32 10.61 -2.83
C HIS A 119 14.09 12.02 -2.28
N ALA A 120 12.97 12.25 -1.62
CA ALA A 120 12.77 13.40 -0.75
C ALA A 120 13.40 13.09 0.61
N VAL A 121 14.50 13.78 0.93
CA VAL A 121 15.34 13.45 2.09
C VAL A 121 15.21 14.44 3.24
N ASP A 122 14.66 15.63 2.98
CA ASP A 122 14.46 16.65 3.99
C ASP A 122 13.41 17.67 3.55
N VAL A 123 13.02 18.56 4.43
CA VAL A 123 12.06 19.65 4.19
C VAL A 123 12.73 21.02 4.30
N VAL A 124 12.25 21.96 3.50
CA VAL A 124 12.62 23.37 3.60
C VAL A 124 11.53 24.10 4.36
N MET A 125 11.84 24.56 5.56
CA MET A 125 10.89 25.21 6.46
C MET A 125 11.08 26.72 6.52
N ASP A 126 9.99 27.44 6.70
CA ASP A 126 9.94 28.88 7.06
C ASP A 126 9.01 28.99 8.27
N GLY A 127 9.57 29.02 9.46
CA GLY A 127 8.82 28.83 10.70
C GLY A 127 8.13 27.46 10.71
N THR A 128 6.80 27.45 10.82
CA THR A 128 5.98 26.24 10.79
C THR A 128 5.51 25.85 9.38
N ARG A 129 5.85 26.67 8.38
CA ARG A 129 5.41 26.46 7.00
C ARG A 129 6.43 25.70 6.18
N ILE A 130 6.02 24.63 5.51
CA ILE A 130 6.83 23.92 4.51
C ILE A 130 6.90 24.80 3.25
N ARG A 131 8.11 25.14 2.79
CA ARG A 131 8.40 25.92 1.58
C ARG A 131 8.90 25.05 0.43
N GLY A 132 9.17 23.79 0.68
CA GLY A 132 9.69 22.88 -0.29
C GLY A 132 10.34 21.65 0.35
N ILE A 133 11.06 20.92 -0.47
CA ILE A 133 11.80 19.72 -0.03
C ILE A 133 13.24 19.76 -0.51
N VAL A 134 14.08 18.99 0.17
CA VAL A 134 15.41 18.61 -0.31
C VAL A 134 15.32 17.22 -0.88
N THR A 135 15.91 17.02 -2.05
CA THR A 135 15.94 15.74 -2.76
C THR A 135 17.36 15.24 -2.94
N GLU A 136 17.52 13.92 -3.01
CA GLU A 136 18.75 13.24 -3.41
C GLU A 136 18.45 12.32 -4.59
N SER A 137 19.28 12.39 -5.61
CA SER A 137 19.14 11.61 -6.84
C SER A 137 20.51 11.31 -7.44
N LYS A 138 20.57 10.67 -8.61
CA LYS A 138 21.82 10.30 -9.25
C LYS A 138 22.69 11.53 -9.61
N ASP A 139 22.08 12.67 -9.87
CA ASP A 139 22.73 13.94 -10.20
C ASP A 139 22.98 14.83 -8.96
N GLY A 140 22.77 14.29 -7.77
CA GLY A 140 23.11 14.92 -6.50
C GLY A 140 21.94 15.47 -5.71
N ARG A 141 22.26 16.36 -4.77
CA ARG A 141 21.33 16.95 -3.82
C ARG A 141 20.80 18.28 -4.33
N HIS A 142 19.47 18.43 -4.31
CA HIS A 142 18.78 19.59 -4.85
C HIS A 142 17.65 20.06 -3.94
N ALA A 143 17.25 21.31 -4.05
CA ALA A 143 16.03 21.84 -3.46
C ALA A 143 14.94 22.04 -4.52
N ILE A 144 13.70 21.80 -4.14
CA ILE A 144 12.49 22.09 -4.91
C ILE A 144 11.58 22.92 -4.02
N PHE A 145 11.28 24.15 -4.46
CA PHE A 145 10.36 25.03 -3.73
C PHE A 145 8.92 24.88 -4.22
N SER A 146 7.97 25.05 -3.30
CA SER A 146 6.55 24.98 -3.62
C SER A 146 5.73 25.87 -2.70
N LYS A 147 4.56 26.29 -3.19
CA LYS A 147 3.57 26.99 -2.36
C LYS A 147 2.82 26.01 -1.45
N LEU A 148 2.58 24.78 -1.94
CA LEU A 148 1.91 23.70 -1.23
C LEU A 148 2.70 22.39 -1.44
N VAL A 149 2.93 21.64 -0.37
CA VAL A 149 3.53 20.29 -0.42
C VAL A 149 2.51 19.27 0.06
N MET A 150 2.28 18.24 -0.74
CA MET A 150 1.43 17.10 -0.41
C MET A 150 2.29 15.89 -0.10
N ASP A 151 2.23 15.41 1.13
CA ASP A 151 2.91 14.18 1.55
C ASP A 151 2.06 12.96 1.15
N CYS A 152 2.52 12.23 0.15
CA CYS A 152 1.96 10.98 -0.35
C CYS A 152 3.00 9.85 -0.31
N SER A 153 3.99 9.97 0.58
CA SER A 153 5.12 9.03 0.71
C SER A 153 4.71 7.63 1.23
N GLY A 154 3.49 7.48 1.71
CA GLY A 154 2.96 6.25 2.31
C GLY A 154 3.10 6.25 3.82
N ASP A 155 4.25 6.67 4.32
CA ASP A 155 4.59 6.65 5.74
C ASP A 155 4.65 8.05 6.38
N GLY A 156 4.26 9.10 5.64
CA GLY A 156 4.26 10.48 6.12
C GLY A 156 5.67 11.03 6.39
N ASP A 157 6.62 10.69 5.55
CA ASP A 157 8.02 11.05 5.75
C ASP A 157 8.27 12.56 5.74
N ILE A 158 7.52 13.29 4.93
CA ILE A 158 7.65 14.75 4.83
C ILE A 158 7.01 15.43 6.03
N ALA A 159 5.82 14.98 6.42
CA ALA A 159 5.13 15.48 7.61
C ALA A 159 5.95 15.26 8.89
N ALA A 160 6.54 14.07 9.04
CA ALA A 160 7.41 13.76 10.18
C ALA A 160 8.66 14.65 10.22
N ARG A 161 9.31 14.88 9.06
CA ARG A 161 10.48 15.78 8.98
C ARG A 161 10.11 17.24 9.22
N ALA A 162 8.88 17.63 8.90
CA ALA A 162 8.36 18.95 9.19
C ALA A 162 7.98 19.14 10.67
N GLY A 163 8.06 18.09 11.49
CA GLY A 163 7.77 18.15 12.91
C GLY A 163 6.31 17.89 13.28
N ALA A 164 5.50 17.34 12.37
CA ALA A 164 4.15 16.94 12.69
C ALA A 164 4.14 15.81 13.74
N GLU A 165 3.28 15.94 14.73
CA GLU A 165 3.15 14.97 15.83
C GLU A 165 2.52 13.68 15.34
N TYR A 166 3.06 12.52 15.77
CA TYR A 166 2.54 11.21 15.45
C TYR A 166 2.83 10.19 16.54
N VAL A 167 2.09 9.10 16.53
CA VAL A 167 2.35 7.89 17.33
C VAL A 167 2.73 6.74 16.41
N LEU A 168 3.42 5.73 16.94
CA LEU A 168 3.85 4.53 16.19
C LEU A 168 3.21 3.29 16.80
N GLY A 169 2.61 2.48 15.94
CA GLY A 169 1.98 1.23 16.33
C GLY A 169 0.80 1.40 17.28
N ARG A 170 0.36 0.31 17.87
CA ARG A 170 -0.78 0.37 18.79
C ARG A 170 -0.38 0.90 20.18
N GLU A 171 -1.33 1.57 20.82
CA GLU A 171 -1.12 2.28 22.08
C GLU A 171 -0.61 1.40 23.21
N THR A 172 -1.03 0.14 23.27
CA THR A 172 -0.73 -0.76 24.39
C THR A 172 0.70 -1.28 24.42
N ASP A 173 1.35 -1.46 23.28
CA ASP A 173 2.67 -2.12 23.18
C ASP A 173 3.57 -1.60 22.05
N GLY A 174 3.08 -0.63 21.27
CA GLY A 174 3.83 -0.05 20.14
C GLY A 174 4.02 -1.01 18.95
N MET A 175 3.40 -2.19 18.95
CA MET A 175 3.52 -3.11 17.83
C MET A 175 2.78 -2.59 16.60
N MET A 176 3.38 -2.82 15.44
CA MET A 176 2.83 -2.49 14.12
C MET A 176 2.40 -3.75 13.38
N GLN A 177 1.47 -3.60 12.46
CA GLN A 177 1.05 -4.70 11.58
C GLN A 177 2.22 -5.24 10.75
N PRO A 178 2.22 -6.56 10.48
CA PRO A 178 3.33 -7.20 9.78
C PRO A 178 3.43 -6.73 8.33
N MET A 179 4.65 -6.75 7.81
CA MET A 179 4.92 -6.48 6.40
C MET A 179 4.74 -7.73 5.56
N THR A 180 4.39 -7.55 4.30
CA THR A 180 4.26 -8.65 3.33
C THR A 180 5.05 -8.38 2.06
N LEU A 181 5.76 -9.39 1.59
CA LEU A 181 6.31 -9.42 0.25
C LEU A 181 5.38 -10.25 -0.64
N MET A 182 4.58 -9.60 -1.45
CA MET A 182 3.66 -10.27 -2.37
C MET A 182 4.43 -11.12 -3.39
N LEU A 183 3.84 -12.25 -3.78
CA LEU A 183 4.46 -13.25 -4.66
C LEU A 183 3.51 -13.62 -5.79
N GLN A 184 3.96 -13.51 -7.03
CA GLN A 184 3.24 -14.03 -8.19
C GLN A 184 3.79 -15.40 -8.58
N LEU A 185 2.90 -16.37 -8.70
CA LEU A 185 3.19 -17.71 -9.23
C LEU A 185 2.61 -17.86 -10.63
N GLY A 186 3.30 -18.64 -11.44
CA GLY A 186 2.82 -19.20 -12.70
C GLY A 186 2.70 -20.72 -12.63
N GLY A 187 2.23 -21.35 -13.71
CA GLY A 187 2.05 -22.79 -13.79
C GLY A 187 0.90 -23.32 -12.93
N VAL A 188 -0.07 -22.47 -12.58
CA VAL A 188 -1.23 -22.82 -11.76
C VAL A 188 -2.40 -23.22 -12.67
N ASP A 189 -2.98 -24.39 -12.42
CA ASP A 189 -4.23 -24.81 -13.03
C ASP A 189 -5.42 -24.17 -12.33
N ARG A 190 -5.83 -23.00 -12.84
CA ARG A 190 -6.89 -22.20 -12.25
C ARG A 190 -8.27 -22.84 -12.26
N SER A 191 -8.48 -23.88 -13.07
CA SER A 191 -9.75 -24.63 -13.11
C SER A 191 -9.94 -25.54 -11.90
N ARG A 192 -8.87 -25.81 -11.16
CA ARG A 192 -8.83 -26.71 -9.99
C ARG A 192 -8.64 -26.01 -8.66
N ILE A 193 -8.53 -24.68 -8.65
CA ILE A 193 -8.30 -23.94 -7.41
C ILE A 193 -9.56 -23.24 -6.91
N THR A 194 -9.61 -23.05 -5.58
CA THR A 194 -10.52 -22.13 -4.93
C THR A 194 -9.71 -20.91 -4.49
N TYR A 195 -10.18 -19.72 -4.87
CA TYR A 195 -9.55 -18.47 -4.41
C TYR A 195 -9.91 -18.20 -2.96
N VAL A 196 -8.91 -18.09 -2.12
CA VAL A 196 -9.03 -17.72 -0.71
C VAL A 196 -8.57 -16.28 -0.59
N THR A 197 -9.51 -15.34 -0.68
CA THR A 197 -9.25 -13.90 -0.78
C THR A 197 -9.36 -13.16 0.54
N GLU A 198 -9.87 -13.82 1.56
CA GLU A 198 -10.13 -13.29 2.91
C GLU A 198 -9.75 -14.34 3.95
N PHE A 199 -9.41 -13.93 5.17
CA PHE A 199 -9.04 -14.87 6.25
C PHE A 199 -10.20 -15.76 6.70
N GLU A 200 -11.43 -15.28 6.58
CA GLU A 200 -12.66 -15.97 6.93
C GLU A 200 -13.02 -17.04 5.90
N LYS A 201 -12.45 -16.95 4.70
CA LYS A 201 -12.60 -17.97 3.67
C LYS A 201 -11.63 -19.10 3.90
N ASP A 202 -12.14 -20.30 3.80
CA ASP A 202 -11.35 -21.50 3.87
C ASP A 202 -11.66 -22.41 2.68
N TRP A 203 -10.73 -23.25 2.36
CA TRP A 203 -10.89 -24.28 1.34
C TRP A 203 -10.73 -25.65 2.01
N LEU A 204 -11.83 -26.41 2.05
CA LEU A 204 -11.80 -27.76 2.60
C LEU A 204 -11.20 -28.71 1.56
N LEU A 205 -10.00 -29.15 1.83
CA LEU A 205 -9.26 -30.14 1.05
C LEU A 205 -9.52 -31.56 1.60
N PRO A 206 -9.20 -32.62 0.86
CA PRO A 206 -9.31 -34.00 1.39
C PRO A 206 -8.52 -34.22 2.69
N GLN A 207 -7.42 -33.49 2.88
CA GLN A 207 -6.57 -33.55 4.07
C GLN A 207 -7.05 -32.67 5.23
N GLY A 208 -8.03 -31.79 4.99
CA GLY A 208 -8.56 -30.87 5.99
C GLY A 208 -8.64 -29.42 5.53
N SER A 209 -8.88 -28.52 6.44
CA SER A 209 -8.92 -27.09 6.21
C SER A 209 -7.57 -26.55 5.70
N LEU A 210 -7.56 -25.83 4.60
CA LEU A 210 -6.33 -25.24 4.04
C LEU A 210 -5.64 -24.30 5.01
N GLN A 211 -6.41 -23.50 5.76
CA GLN A 211 -5.85 -22.61 6.78
C GLN A 211 -5.25 -23.39 7.96
N ALA A 212 -5.84 -24.53 8.35
CA ALA A 212 -5.29 -25.39 9.40
C ALA A 212 -3.99 -26.08 8.94
N LEU A 213 -3.97 -26.62 7.73
CA LEU A 213 -2.78 -27.21 7.12
C LEU A 213 -1.64 -26.18 7.00
N ALA A 214 -1.95 -24.94 6.62
CA ALA A 214 -0.96 -23.88 6.56
C ALA A 214 -0.34 -23.59 7.93
N ARG A 215 -1.16 -23.54 8.99
CA ARG A 215 -0.63 -23.37 10.37
C ARG A 215 0.22 -24.52 10.84
N GLU A 216 -0.07 -25.73 10.40
CA GLU A 216 0.68 -26.93 10.76
C GLU A 216 2.01 -27.06 10.01
N HIS A 217 2.01 -26.75 8.71
CA HIS A 217 3.14 -27.07 7.83
C HIS A 217 4.03 -25.87 7.48
N LEU A 218 3.58 -24.63 7.71
CA LEU A 218 4.40 -23.44 7.51
C LEU A 218 5.01 -22.97 8.83
N SER A 219 6.31 -22.70 8.81
CA SER A 219 7.00 -22.19 10.00
C SER A 219 6.54 -20.79 10.37
N ALA A 220 6.38 -20.51 11.66
CA ALA A 220 6.08 -19.16 12.13
C ALA A 220 7.11 -18.12 11.62
N PRO A 221 6.70 -16.89 11.33
CA PRO A 221 5.38 -16.30 11.54
C PRO A 221 4.38 -16.52 10.38
N MET A 222 4.71 -17.34 9.37
CA MET A 222 3.75 -17.78 8.35
C MET A 222 2.66 -18.67 8.97
N GLY A 223 1.65 -19.06 8.18
CA GLY A 223 0.62 -20.01 8.60
C GLY A 223 -0.78 -19.62 8.19
N HIS A 224 -0.90 -18.74 7.21
CA HIS A 224 -2.17 -18.44 6.53
C HIS A 224 -2.02 -18.53 5.02
N VAL A 225 -3.12 -18.72 4.34
CA VAL A 225 -3.18 -18.78 2.88
C VAL A 225 -4.13 -17.70 2.36
N LEU A 226 -3.60 -16.84 1.50
CA LEU A 226 -4.39 -15.91 0.72
C LEU A 226 -3.96 -16.02 -0.74
N ILE A 227 -4.91 -16.42 -1.61
CA ILE A 227 -4.69 -16.68 -3.03
C ILE A 227 -5.62 -15.79 -3.83
N TYR A 228 -5.05 -14.92 -4.64
CA TYR A 228 -5.79 -13.95 -5.44
C TYR A 228 -5.68 -14.23 -6.93
N PRO A 229 -6.75 -14.00 -7.70
CA PRO A 229 -6.70 -14.05 -9.15
C PRO A 229 -5.80 -12.96 -9.72
N THR A 230 -5.36 -13.16 -10.96
CA THR A 230 -4.64 -12.17 -11.76
C THR A 230 -5.26 -12.07 -13.15
N VAL A 231 -4.92 -11.03 -13.88
CA VAL A 231 -5.28 -10.87 -15.30
C VAL A 231 -4.53 -11.84 -16.22
N TYR A 232 -3.50 -12.52 -15.73
CA TYR A 232 -2.66 -13.41 -16.53
C TYR A 232 -3.12 -14.87 -16.40
N PRO A 233 -3.35 -15.60 -17.53
CA PRO A 233 -3.68 -17.01 -17.49
C PRO A 233 -2.63 -17.84 -16.75
N GLY A 234 -3.08 -18.82 -15.97
CA GLY A 234 -2.19 -19.71 -15.20
C GLY A 234 -1.39 -19.03 -14.08
N CYS A 235 -1.74 -17.79 -13.73
CA CYS A 235 -1.05 -17.05 -12.69
C CYS A 235 -1.98 -16.69 -11.53
N VAL A 236 -1.39 -16.63 -10.33
CA VAL A 236 -2.02 -16.14 -9.09
C VAL A 236 -1.07 -15.22 -8.35
N ILE A 237 -1.61 -14.37 -7.47
CA ILE A 237 -0.83 -13.61 -6.50
C ILE A 237 -1.14 -14.13 -5.11
N LEU A 238 -0.10 -14.24 -4.30
CA LEU A 238 -0.15 -14.72 -2.92
C LEU A 238 0.18 -13.59 -1.94
N ASN A 239 -0.62 -13.50 -0.88
CA ASN A 239 -0.34 -12.68 0.31
C ASN A 239 -0.11 -13.62 1.50
N MET A 240 1.04 -14.30 1.53
CA MET A 240 1.33 -15.37 2.49
C MET A 240 2.63 -15.16 3.25
N THR A 241 3.52 -14.28 2.80
CA THR A 241 4.73 -13.95 3.56
C THR A 241 4.37 -13.03 4.72
N ASN A 242 5.09 -13.17 5.82
CA ASN A 242 4.79 -12.45 7.05
C ASN A 242 6.07 -11.98 7.74
N GLY A 243 6.30 -10.66 7.73
CA GLY A 243 7.42 -10.00 8.40
C GLY A 243 6.92 -9.27 9.64
N THR A 244 7.00 -9.93 10.80
CA THR A 244 6.51 -9.42 12.09
C THR A 244 7.59 -8.70 12.88
N LEU A 245 7.19 -7.91 13.88
CA LEU A 245 8.07 -7.23 14.85
C LEU A 245 9.11 -6.33 14.15
N VAL A 246 8.64 -5.52 13.22
CA VAL A 246 9.44 -4.61 12.38
C VAL A 246 8.80 -3.23 12.31
N ASP A 247 9.63 -2.21 12.25
CA ASP A 247 9.23 -0.80 12.14
C ASP A 247 9.51 -0.30 10.71
N GLY A 248 8.46 0.02 9.96
CA GLY A 248 8.57 0.49 8.56
C GLY A 248 9.25 1.86 8.40
N THR A 249 9.46 2.58 9.49
CA THR A 249 10.20 3.84 9.47
C THR A 249 11.72 3.65 9.53
N LYS A 250 12.19 2.40 9.70
CA LYS A 250 13.61 2.04 9.85
C LYS A 250 14.11 1.18 8.71
N ALA A 251 15.09 1.67 7.97
CA ALA A 251 15.69 0.95 6.84
C ALA A 251 16.25 -0.43 7.24
N GLU A 252 16.77 -0.57 8.45
CA GLU A 252 17.28 -1.84 8.97
C GLU A 252 16.16 -2.87 9.15
N ASP A 253 15.02 -2.45 9.69
CA ASP A 253 13.84 -3.31 9.86
C ASP A 253 13.17 -3.65 8.52
N LEU A 254 13.13 -2.71 7.57
CA LEU A 254 12.71 -2.97 6.18
C LEU A 254 13.59 -4.05 5.53
N THR A 255 14.91 -3.96 5.72
CA THR A 255 15.88 -4.95 5.22
C THR A 255 15.67 -6.32 5.89
N LYS A 256 15.45 -6.34 7.20
CA LYS A 256 15.14 -7.55 7.98
C LYS A 256 13.85 -8.21 7.48
N ALA A 257 12.77 -7.43 7.32
CA ALA A 257 11.50 -7.91 6.81
C ALA A 257 11.62 -8.47 5.39
N GLN A 258 12.31 -7.75 4.50
CA GLN A 258 12.59 -8.19 3.13
C GLN A 258 13.32 -9.53 3.10
N ALA A 259 14.38 -9.68 3.90
CA ALA A 259 15.16 -10.91 3.97
C ALA A 259 14.34 -12.09 4.55
N LEU A 260 13.55 -11.83 5.59
CA LEU A 260 12.67 -12.82 6.20
C LEU A 260 11.63 -13.32 5.20
N CYS A 261 10.88 -12.41 4.57
CA CYS A 261 9.83 -12.76 3.61
C CYS A 261 10.40 -13.52 2.38
N ARG A 262 11.59 -13.17 1.90
CA ARG A 262 12.23 -13.93 0.80
C ARG A 262 12.58 -15.36 1.18
N ARG A 263 13.03 -15.61 2.40
CA ARG A 263 13.31 -16.99 2.88
C ARG A 263 12.05 -17.84 2.98
N GLN A 264 10.90 -17.24 3.25
CA GLN A 264 9.61 -17.91 3.35
C GLN A 264 9.10 -18.44 1.99
N ILE A 265 9.46 -17.82 0.87
CA ILE A 265 8.93 -18.15 -0.46
C ILE A 265 9.11 -19.63 -0.80
N LYS A 266 10.28 -20.21 -0.54
CA LYS A 266 10.54 -21.63 -0.86
C LYS A 266 9.59 -22.56 -0.12
N GLN A 267 9.34 -22.29 1.15
CA GLN A 267 8.44 -23.11 1.98
C GLN A 267 6.98 -22.94 1.55
N ILE A 268 6.55 -21.71 1.25
CA ILE A 268 5.21 -21.42 0.74
C ILE A 268 4.95 -22.17 -0.59
N VAL A 269 5.88 -22.09 -1.54
CA VAL A 269 5.73 -22.78 -2.83
C VAL A 269 5.71 -24.29 -2.66
N GLY A 270 6.57 -24.84 -1.80
CA GLY A 270 6.57 -26.27 -1.47
C GLY A 270 5.23 -26.71 -0.88
N PHE A 271 4.76 -26.02 0.14
CA PHE A 271 3.46 -26.28 0.77
C PHE A 271 2.31 -26.29 -0.26
N LEU A 272 2.23 -25.28 -1.12
CA LEU A 272 1.17 -25.20 -2.12
C LEU A 272 1.24 -26.37 -3.12
N LYS A 273 2.43 -26.77 -3.54
CA LYS A 273 2.62 -27.91 -4.46
C LYS A 273 2.22 -29.24 -3.84
N ASP A 274 2.49 -29.41 -2.54
CA ASP A 274 2.28 -30.67 -1.83
C ASP A 274 0.82 -30.85 -1.39
N TYR A 275 0.11 -29.75 -1.09
CA TYR A 275 -1.21 -29.81 -0.46
C TYR A 275 -2.34 -29.23 -1.30
N VAL A 276 -2.06 -28.29 -2.23
CA VAL A 276 -3.13 -27.52 -2.89
C VAL A 276 -3.33 -27.95 -4.33
N PRO A 277 -4.50 -28.54 -4.69
CA PRO A 277 -4.80 -28.93 -6.06
C PRO A 277 -4.64 -27.77 -7.04
N GLY A 278 -4.02 -28.05 -8.21
CA GLY A 278 -3.75 -27.05 -9.24
C GLY A 278 -2.42 -26.31 -9.08
N PHE A 279 -1.67 -26.54 -7.97
CA PHE A 279 -0.35 -25.94 -7.75
C PHE A 279 0.82 -26.88 -8.00
N GLU A 280 0.61 -28.09 -8.45
CA GLU A 280 1.65 -29.13 -8.61
C GLU A 280 2.82 -28.65 -9.51
N ASN A 281 2.51 -27.85 -10.50
CA ASN A 281 3.48 -27.28 -11.45
C ASN A 281 3.79 -25.79 -11.18
N ALA A 282 3.36 -25.26 -10.04
CA ALA A 282 3.55 -23.86 -9.72
C ALA A 282 5.03 -23.49 -9.55
N TYR A 283 5.40 -22.30 -10.02
CA TYR A 283 6.74 -21.73 -9.85
C TYR A 283 6.67 -20.21 -9.63
N PRO A 284 7.62 -19.63 -8.88
CA PRO A 284 7.70 -18.18 -8.73
C PRO A 284 8.01 -17.47 -10.05
N ILE A 285 7.19 -16.49 -10.41
CA ILE A 285 7.48 -15.58 -11.54
C ILE A 285 8.24 -14.36 -11.03
N LYS A 286 7.65 -13.67 -10.06
CA LYS A 286 8.24 -12.47 -9.44
C LYS A 286 7.70 -12.25 -8.04
N THR A 287 8.44 -11.48 -7.27
CA THR A 287 7.96 -10.86 -6.03
C THR A 287 7.75 -9.37 -6.24
N ALA A 288 7.04 -8.73 -5.33
CA ALA A 288 7.03 -7.29 -5.25
C ALA A 288 8.47 -6.72 -5.23
N SER A 289 8.70 -5.60 -5.88
CA SER A 289 9.98 -4.88 -5.85
C SER A 289 10.11 -4.04 -4.57
N SER A 290 9.00 -3.64 -3.97
CA SER A 290 8.94 -3.02 -2.64
C SER A 290 8.11 -3.88 -1.69
N ILE A 291 8.59 -4.01 -0.45
CA ILE A 291 7.82 -4.70 0.60
C ILE A 291 6.57 -3.88 0.93
N GLY A 292 5.45 -4.58 1.14
CA GLY A 292 4.20 -3.95 1.55
C GLY A 292 4.21 -3.63 3.04
N VAL A 293 4.31 -2.35 3.35
CA VAL A 293 4.19 -1.80 4.71
C VAL A 293 2.72 -1.46 4.94
N ARG A 294 2.12 -2.00 6.00
CA ARG A 294 0.71 -1.77 6.32
C ARG A 294 0.49 -0.59 7.25
N GLU A 295 1.41 -0.38 8.16
CA GLU A 295 1.27 0.55 9.26
C GLU A 295 2.62 1.12 9.65
N THR A 296 2.68 2.43 9.90
CA THR A 296 3.82 3.13 10.48
C THR A 296 3.33 4.27 11.38
N ARG A 297 3.38 5.52 10.90
CA ARG A 297 3.03 6.72 11.65
C ARG A 297 1.54 7.01 11.59
N HIS A 298 0.95 7.20 12.74
CA HIS A 298 -0.41 7.72 12.92
C HIS A 298 -0.30 9.18 13.32
N PHE A 299 -0.50 10.09 12.37
CA PHE A 299 -0.39 11.52 12.62
C PHE A 299 -1.55 12.04 13.48
N ILE A 300 -1.22 12.92 14.41
CA ILE A 300 -2.20 13.63 15.22
C ILE A 300 -2.70 14.82 14.42
N GLY A 301 -3.87 14.68 13.78
CA GLY A 301 -4.51 15.73 13.02
C GLY A 301 -5.48 16.55 13.85
N GLU A 302 -5.99 17.65 13.29
CA GLU A 302 -7.09 18.43 13.91
C GLU A 302 -8.36 17.58 14.08
N LYS A 303 -8.54 16.57 13.23
CA LYS A 303 -9.59 15.55 13.32
C LYS A 303 -8.97 14.17 13.25
N ILE A 304 -9.40 13.32 14.16
CA ILE A 304 -9.04 11.89 14.19
C ILE A 304 -10.33 11.10 13.99
N ILE A 305 -10.34 10.24 12.96
CA ILE A 305 -11.44 9.30 12.76
C ILE A 305 -11.25 8.15 13.73
N THR A 306 -12.26 7.91 14.54
CA THR A 306 -12.24 6.83 15.52
C THR A 306 -12.93 5.57 14.98
N GLU A 307 -12.64 4.44 15.59
CA GLU A 307 -13.37 3.18 15.37
C GLU A 307 -14.88 3.37 15.48
N GLN A 308 -15.34 4.15 16.46
CA GLN A 308 -16.76 4.44 16.65
C GLN A 308 -17.36 5.26 15.52
N ASP A 309 -16.63 6.22 14.97
CA ASP A 309 -17.09 6.99 13.81
C ASP A 309 -17.32 6.08 12.59
N ILE A 310 -16.43 5.12 12.39
CA ILE A 310 -16.55 4.12 11.33
C ILE A 310 -17.74 3.17 11.61
N ALA A 311 -17.81 2.61 12.81
CA ALA A 311 -18.87 1.68 13.21
C ALA A 311 -20.28 2.28 13.12
N GLN A 312 -20.40 3.58 13.42
CA GLN A 312 -21.66 4.33 13.35
C GLN A 312 -21.94 4.92 11.97
N ALA A 313 -21.05 4.71 10.99
CA ALA A 313 -21.10 5.33 9.66
C ALA A 313 -21.33 6.85 9.75
N ARG A 314 -20.59 7.51 10.65
CA ARG A 314 -20.76 8.94 10.93
C ARG A 314 -20.53 9.78 9.68
N VAL A 315 -21.40 10.72 9.45
CA VAL A 315 -21.32 11.68 8.35
C VAL A 315 -20.64 12.95 8.81
N PHE A 316 -19.63 13.39 8.07
CA PHE A 316 -18.92 14.64 8.31
C PHE A 316 -19.19 15.59 7.16
N ASP A 317 -19.28 16.90 7.43
CA ASP A 317 -19.56 17.90 6.40
C ASP A 317 -18.36 18.12 5.44
N ASP A 318 -17.15 17.78 5.91
CA ASP A 318 -15.87 17.96 5.19
C ASP A 318 -15.27 16.62 4.73
N TRP A 319 -16.10 15.70 4.27
CA TRP A 319 -15.68 14.40 3.77
C TRP A 319 -14.81 14.46 2.50
N ALA A 320 -13.77 13.60 2.41
CA ALA A 320 -12.95 13.41 1.21
C ALA A 320 -13.36 12.21 0.38
N VAL A 321 -13.90 11.18 1.04
CA VAL A 321 -14.34 9.94 0.40
C VAL A 321 -15.77 9.66 0.83
N ALA A 322 -16.64 9.35 -0.13
CA ALA A 322 -18.02 8.95 0.12
C ALA A 322 -18.23 7.49 -0.29
N ASN A 323 -19.15 6.82 0.41
CA ASN A 323 -19.58 5.46 0.10
C ASN A 323 -18.44 4.43 0.09
N LEU A 324 -17.44 4.61 0.96
CA LEU A 324 -16.41 3.60 1.16
C LEU A 324 -16.98 2.40 1.90
N HIS A 325 -16.73 1.21 1.37
CA HIS A 325 -17.05 -0.06 2.02
C HIS A 325 -15.77 -0.87 2.17
N PHE A 326 -15.36 -1.11 3.41
CA PHE A 326 -14.24 -1.99 3.76
C PHE A 326 -14.43 -2.51 5.18
N ASN A 327 -13.95 -3.71 5.47
CA ASN A 327 -13.95 -4.28 6.81
C ASN A 327 -12.70 -3.85 7.59
N PHE A 328 -12.71 -4.06 8.89
CA PHE A 328 -11.49 -3.93 9.70
C PHE A 328 -10.57 -5.11 9.40
N ASP A 329 -9.40 -4.79 8.87
CA ASP A 329 -8.40 -5.76 8.43
C ASP A 329 -7.11 -5.56 9.23
N VAL A 330 -7.04 -6.16 10.41
CA VAL A 330 -5.87 -6.12 11.28
C VAL A 330 -5.20 -7.49 11.27
N HIS A 331 -4.05 -7.58 10.62
CA HIS A 331 -3.27 -8.82 10.57
C HIS A 331 -2.62 -9.14 11.91
N GLY A 332 -2.47 -10.44 12.20
CA GLY A 332 -1.83 -10.92 13.42
C GLY A 332 -0.43 -10.34 13.61
N LEU A 333 -0.22 -9.59 14.71
CA LEU A 333 1.01 -8.82 14.92
C LEU A 333 2.23 -9.71 15.20
N THR A 334 2.02 -10.90 15.70
CA THR A 334 3.08 -11.83 16.07
C THR A 334 3.10 -13.12 15.22
N GLY A 335 2.10 -13.31 14.37
CA GLY A 335 1.95 -14.55 13.61
C GLY A 335 0.92 -14.48 12.51
N ALA A 336 0.45 -15.64 12.09
CA ALA A 336 -0.46 -15.80 10.97
C ALA A 336 -1.92 -15.44 11.32
N GLY A 337 -2.67 -15.01 10.30
CA GLY A 337 -4.10 -14.74 10.40
C GLY A 337 -4.41 -13.32 10.84
N MET A 338 -5.62 -13.13 11.35
CA MET A 338 -6.08 -11.85 11.90
C MET A 338 -5.64 -11.71 13.36
N ASP A 339 -5.38 -10.49 13.79
CA ASP A 339 -5.21 -10.19 15.21
C ASP A 339 -6.54 -10.38 15.96
N ALA A 340 -6.47 -10.83 17.21
CA ALA A 340 -7.66 -11.05 18.02
C ALA A 340 -8.52 -9.79 18.22
N THR A 341 -7.89 -8.62 18.18
CA THR A 341 -8.61 -7.33 18.25
C THR A 341 -9.33 -7.01 16.93
N GLY A 342 -8.81 -7.47 15.78
CA GLY A 342 -9.46 -7.35 14.47
C GLY A 342 -10.61 -8.36 14.26
N GLN A 343 -10.66 -9.41 15.06
CA GLN A 343 -11.74 -10.41 15.05
C GLN A 343 -12.86 -10.06 16.02
N GLN A 344 -12.83 -8.89 16.63
CA GLN A 344 -13.78 -8.57 17.67
C GLN A 344 -15.22 -8.64 17.17
N ASP A 345 -16.02 -9.38 17.93
CA ASP A 345 -17.48 -9.53 17.83
C ASP A 345 -18.24 -8.20 17.84
N ALA A 346 -17.58 -7.09 18.16
CA ALA A 346 -18.14 -5.75 18.12
C ALA A 346 -18.58 -5.34 16.72
N PHE A 347 -17.98 -5.90 15.68
CA PHE A 347 -18.38 -5.66 14.30
C PHE A 347 -19.09 -6.90 13.80
N ASP A 348 -20.41 -6.92 13.96
CA ASP A 348 -21.27 -7.93 13.39
C ASP A 348 -21.07 -7.98 11.87
N GLN A 349 -20.21 -8.87 11.41
CA GLN A 349 -19.88 -9.08 10.00
C GLN A 349 -21.14 -9.34 9.13
N LYS A 350 -22.25 -9.76 9.77
CA LYS A 350 -23.54 -9.96 9.09
C LYS A 350 -24.22 -8.65 8.67
N LYS A 351 -23.80 -7.51 9.20
CA LYS A 351 -24.44 -6.22 8.88
C LYS A 351 -23.79 -5.46 7.72
N GLY A 352 -22.71 -5.96 7.12
CA GLY A 352 -22.04 -5.32 5.99
C GLY A 352 -21.98 -3.80 6.21
N TYR A 353 -20.97 -3.30 6.92
CA TYR A 353 -20.86 -1.88 7.21
C TYR A 353 -20.71 -1.10 5.92
N THR A 354 -21.79 -0.51 5.48
CA THR A 354 -21.76 0.52 4.45
C THR A 354 -21.40 1.81 5.17
N THR A 355 -20.10 2.09 5.27
CA THR A 355 -19.65 3.43 5.65
C THR A 355 -20.02 4.36 4.51
N GLN A 356 -21.21 4.91 4.58
CA GLN A 356 -21.70 5.77 3.49
C GLN A 356 -20.93 7.08 3.37
N LYS A 357 -20.03 7.40 4.30
CA LYS A 357 -19.18 8.61 4.22
C LYS A 357 -17.98 8.47 5.16
N VAL A 358 -16.80 8.47 4.66
CA VAL A 358 -15.55 8.51 5.45
C VAL A 358 -14.80 9.79 5.18
N CYS A 359 -14.26 10.34 6.23
CA CYS A 359 -13.76 11.67 6.44
C CYS A 359 -12.36 11.95 5.88
N GLN A 360 -12.09 13.23 5.74
CA GLN A 360 -10.80 13.83 5.46
C GLN A 360 -9.96 14.02 6.71
N CYS A 361 -8.65 13.69 6.60
CA CYS A 361 -7.63 14.42 7.31
C CYS A 361 -7.13 15.55 6.40
N ALA A 362 -7.64 16.75 6.53
CA ALA A 362 -6.99 17.92 6.02
C ALA A 362 -6.21 18.52 7.18
N ALA A 363 -4.89 18.36 7.18
CA ALA A 363 -4.06 19.28 7.93
C ALA A 363 -4.25 20.67 7.29
N ARG A 364 -4.96 21.54 7.95
CA ARG A 364 -4.89 22.95 7.62
C ARG A 364 -3.54 23.45 8.09
N THR A 365 -2.78 23.95 7.15
CA THR A 365 -1.54 24.71 7.36
C THR A 365 -1.77 25.95 8.18
#